data_cb32db14f92b8176fc85b13e358b4f95
#
_entry.id   cb32db14f92b8176fc85b13e358b4f95
#
_cell.length_a   1.000
_cell.length_b   1.000
_cell.length_c   1.000
_cell.angle_alpha   90.00
_cell.angle_beta   90.00
_cell.angle_gamma   90.00
#
_symmetry.space_group_name_H-M   'P 1'
#
loop_
_entity.id
_entity.type
_entity.pdbx_description
1 polymer ?
#
loop_
_entity_poly.entity_id
_entity_poly.type
_entity_poly.pdbx_seq_one_letter_code
_entity_poly.pdbx_strand_id
1 'polypeptide(L)'
;MARISKPPEVRRQEILDTAMELFAEKGYEDTSMADIARRMGVVQGLCYRYFDSKRVLFREAMEQYVRECCAAGLPIIHDRSRTIRQRLDDMAALTLETEQNARYHAFYHRPENQSILEELNWRICAYLTPHVAEELEDACQRGELRLEHPALAASYLLHGQIGLLGEHAVPLEERVALLRRYAGRILEPEY
;
A
#
# COMPACT_ATOMS: atom_id res chain seq x y z
N MET A 1 -27.48 -10.47 -30.28
CA MET A 1 -26.32 -9.59 -30.07
C MET A 1 -25.08 -10.44 -29.83
N ALA A 2 -24.03 -10.27 -30.60
CA ALA A 2 -22.79 -11.03 -30.44
C ALA A 2 -22.16 -10.66 -29.07
N ARG A 3 -21.91 -11.70 -28.26
CA ARG A 3 -21.26 -11.56 -26.94
C ARG A 3 -19.81 -11.17 -27.19
N ILE A 4 -19.45 -9.89 -27.07
CA ILE A 4 -18.07 -9.43 -27.20
C ILE A 4 -17.27 -10.11 -26.06
N SER A 5 -16.45 -11.08 -26.43
CA SER A 5 -15.51 -11.73 -25.50
C SER A 5 -14.39 -10.73 -25.23
N LYS A 6 -14.31 -10.20 -23.98
CA LYS A 6 -13.19 -9.36 -23.56
C LYS A 6 -11.93 -10.24 -23.38
N PRO A 7 -10.73 -9.68 -23.60
CA PRO A 7 -9.48 -10.37 -23.26
C PRO A 7 -9.47 -10.84 -21.81
N PRO A 8 -8.87 -11.99 -21.50
CA PRO A 8 -8.86 -12.57 -20.15
C PRO A 8 -8.35 -11.60 -19.07
N GLU A 9 -7.29 -10.84 -19.36
CA GLU A 9 -6.67 -9.89 -18.44
C GLU A 9 -7.64 -8.74 -18.11
N VAL A 10 -8.33 -8.20 -19.14
CA VAL A 10 -9.34 -7.16 -18.96
C VAL A 10 -10.51 -7.67 -18.12
N ARG A 11 -10.94 -8.91 -18.36
CA ARG A 11 -12.03 -9.51 -17.58
C ARG A 11 -11.61 -9.76 -16.13
N ARG A 12 -10.39 -10.22 -15.93
CA ARG A 12 -9.84 -10.42 -14.59
C ARG A 12 -9.78 -9.12 -13.81
N GLN A 13 -9.32 -8.04 -14.45
CA GLN A 13 -9.28 -6.71 -13.86
C GLN A 13 -10.67 -6.19 -13.48
N GLU A 14 -11.66 -6.34 -14.37
CA GLU A 14 -13.04 -5.94 -14.06
C GLU A 14 -13.61 -6.67 -12.83
N ILE A 15 -13.26 -7.95 -12.65
CA ILE A 15 -13.69 -8.70 -11.46
C ILE A 15 -13.04 -8.12 -10.19
N LEU A 16 -11.74 -7.82 -10.23
CA LEU A 16 -11.01 -7.22 -9.10
C LEU A 16 -11.60 -5.87 -8.72
N ASP A 17 -11.78 -4.97 -9.69
CA ASP A 17 -12.31 -3.63 -9.46
C ASP A 17 -13.73 -3.68 -8.90
N THR A 18 -14.61 -4.49 -9.50
CA THR A 18 -15.99 -4.66 -9.04
C THR A 18 -16.06 -5.26 -7.63
N ALA A 19 -15.16 -6.20 -7.32
CA ALA A 19 -15.08 -6.79 -6.00
C ALA A 19 -14.68 -5.76 -4.95
N MET A 20 -13.65 -4.96 -5.21
CA MET A 20 -13.21 -3.91 -4.27
C MET A 20 -14.29 -2.84 -4.05
N GLU A 21 -15.00 -2.43 -5.11
CA GLU A 21 -16.14 -1.52 -4.97
C GLU A 21 -17.24 -2.10 -4.06
N LEU A 22 -17.60 -3.37 -4.25
CA LEU A 22 -18.61 -4.03 -3.43
C LEU A 22 -18.13 -4.25 -1.98
N PHE A 23 -16.86 -4.61 -1.77
CA PHE A 23 -16.29 -4.70 -0.42
C PHE A 23 -16.32 -3.33 0.27
N ALA A 24 -16.00 -2.27 -0.44
CA ALA A 24 -16.07 -0.91 0.10
C ALA A 24 -17.51 -0.47 0.43
N GLU A 25 -18.50 -0.85 -0.39
CA GLU A 25 -19.90 -0.49 -0.20
C GLU A 25 -20.56 -1.28 0.96
N LYS A 26 -20.43 -2.62 0.93
CA LYS A 26 -21.18 -3.55 1.78
C LYS A 26 -20.37 -4.17 2.92
N GLY A 27 -19.05 -4.11 2.85
CA GLY A 27 -18.15 -4.89 3.69
C GLY A 27 -17.72 -6.21 3.04
N TYR A 28 -16.61 -6.75 3.52
CA TYR A 28 -16.07 -8.02 3.01
C TYR A 28 -17.00 -9.18 3.29
N GLU A 29 -17.53 -9.31 4.52
CA GLU A 29 -18.34 -10.46 4.91
C GLU A 29 -19.67 -10.50 4.13
N ASP A 30 -20.35 -9.37 3.96
CA ASP A 30 -21.64 -9.25 3.30
C ASP A 30 -21.58 -9.26 1.77
N THR A 31 -20.38 -9.41 1.19
CA THR A 31 -20.19 -9.53 -0.27
C THR A 31 -19.95 -10.98 -0.66
N SER A 32 -20.68 -11.47 -1.65
CA SER A 32 -20.52 -12.81 -2.23
C SER A 32 -20.02 -12.77 -3.66
N MET A 33 -19.46 -13.89 -4.15
CA MET A 33 -19.10 -14.08 -5.57
C MET A 33 -20.32 -13.90 -6.49
N ALA A 34 -21.53 -14.21 -6.01
CA ALA A 34 -22.78 -14.01 -6.74
C ALA A 34 -23.12 -12.51 -6.87
N ASP A 35 -22.84 -11.70 -5.83
CA ASP A 35 -23.07 -10.25 -5.88
C ASP A 35 -22.14 -9.59 -6.88
N ILE A 36 -20.88 -10.01 -6.90
CA ILE A 36 -19.88 -9.52 -7.87
C ILE A 36 -20.33 -9.84 -9.29
N ALA A 37 -20.70 -11.09 -9.56
CA ALA A 37 -21.19 -11.51 -10.87
C ALA A 37 -22.46 -10.75 -11.29
N ARG A 38 -23.38 -10.53 -10.35
CA ARG A 38 -24.63 -9.75 -10.58
C ARG A 38 -24.31 -8.30 -10.94
N ARG A 39 -23.39 -7.65 -10.21
CA ARG A 39 -22.96 -6.26 -10.50
C ARG A 39 -22.35 -6.14 -11.89
N MET A 40 -21.58 -7.15 -12.33
CA MET A 40 -20.98 -7.21 -13.65
C MET A 40 -21.92 -7.65 -14.77
N GLY A 41 -23.13 -8.09 -14.46
CA GLY A 41 -24.07 -8.65 -15.44
C GLY A 41 -23.60 -9.97 -16.07
N VAL A 42 -22.88 -10.80 -15.32
CA VAL A 42 -22.33 -12.08 -15.77
C VAL A 42 -22.81 -13.24 -14.89
N VAL A 43 -22.62 -14.47 -15.37
CA VAL A 43 -22.90 -15.66 -14.55
C VAL A 43 -21.80 -15.87 -13.49
N GLN A 44 -22.17 -16.32 -12.30
CA GLN A 44 -21.24 -16.52 -11.17
C GLN A 44 -20.06 -17.45 -11.52
N GLY A 45 -20.30 -18.48 -12.33
CA GLY A 45 -19.26 -19.38 -12.82
C GLY A 45 -18.13 -18.68 -13.59
N LEU A 46 -18.40 -17.50 -14.17
CA LEU A 46 -17.34 -16.70 -14.80
C LEU A 46 -16.35 -16.17 -13.76
N CYS A 47 -16.81 -15.69 -12.62
CA CYS A 47 -15.94 -15.21 -11.54
C CYS A 47 -15.09 -16.37 -10.98
N TYR A 48 -15.68 -17.54 -10.77
CA TYR A 48 -14.95 -18.73 -10.31
C TYR A 48 -13.94 -19.27 -11.33
N ARG A 49 -14.08 -18.94 -12.59
CA ARG A 49 -13.08 -19.29 -13.61
C ARG A 49 -11.76 -18.52 -13.43
N TYR A 50 -11.80 -17.33 -12.81
CA TYR A 50 -10.64 -16.48 -12.60
C TYR A 50 -10.12 -16.54 -11.15
N PHE A 51 -11.00 -16.77 -10.19
CA PHE A 51 -10.66 -16.78 -8.76
C PHE A 51 -11.38 -17.93 -8.06
N ASP A 52 -10.63 -18.82 -7.46
CA ASP A 52 -11.13 -20.03 -6.80
C ASP A 52 -12.06 -19.74 -5.61
N SER A 53 -11.94 -18.58 -4.99
CA SER A 53 -12.76 -18.17 -3.85
C SER A 53 -12.78 -16.66 -3.65
N LYS A 54 -13.77 -16.16 -2.87
CA LYS A 54 -13.83 -14.75 -2.41
C LYS A 54 -12.52 -14.34 -1.72
N ARG A 55 -11.94 -15.24 -0.91
CA ARG A 55 -10.67 -14.97 -0.20
C ARG A 55 -9.49 -14.79 -1.15
N VAL A 56 -9.39 -15.62 -2.19
CA VAL A 56 -8.34 -15.47 -3.23
C VAL A 56 -8.53 -14.15 -3.98
N LEU A 57 -9.76 -13.85 -4.39
CA LEU A 57 -10.11 -12.61 -5.07
C LEU A 57 -9.75 -11.38 -4.19
N PHE A 58 -10.13 -11.39 -2.91
CA PHE A 58 -9.84 -10.29 -1.99
C PHE A 58 -8.33 -10.09 -1.78
N ARG A 59 -7.57 -11.18 -1.60
CA ARG A 59 -6.12 -11.10 -1.46
C ARG A 59 -5.45 -10.45 -2.67
N GLU A 60 -5.86 -10.84 -3.87
CA GLU A 60 -5.29 -10.28 -5.09
C GLU A 60 -5.72 -8.84 -5.34
N ALA A 61 -6.95 -8.49 -4.98
CA ALA A 61 -7.43 -7.11 -5.01
C ALA A 61 -6.66 -6.22 -4.00
N MET A 62 -6.35 -6.74 -2.82
CA MET A 62 -5.51 -6.06 -1.84
C MET A 62 -4.07 -5.87 -2.36
N GLU A 63 -3.47 -6.88 -3.00
CA GLU A 63 -2.15 -6.77 -3.60
C GLU A 63 -2.09 -5.71 -4.71
N GLN A 64 -3.15 -5.60 -5.51
CA GLN A 64 -3.28 -4.52 -6.49
C GLN A 64 -3.36 -3.16 -5.79
N TYR A 65 -4.19 -3.04 -4.75
CA TYR A 65 -4.36 -1.80 -4.03
C TYR A 65 -3.07 -1.36 -3.32
N VAL A 66 -2.27 -2.29 -2.79
CA VAL A 66 -0.93 -2.01 -2.26
C VAL A 66 -0.05 -1.33 -3.33
N ARG A 67 -0.02 -1.86 -4.56
CA ARG A 67 0.73 -1.25 -5.66
C ARG A 67 0.21 0.15 -6.01
N GLU A 68 -1.09 0.35 -6.01
CA GLU A 68 -1.72 1.66 -6.24
C GLU A 68 -1.33 2.67 -5.15
N CYS A 69 -1.39 2.27 -3.87
CA CYS A 69 -0.97 3.12 -2.75
C CYS A 69 0.51 3.51 -2.82
N CYS A 70 1.37 2.60 -3.28
CA CYS A 70 2.81 2.83 -3.36
C CYS A 70 3.24 3.57 -4.63
N ALA A 71 2.38 3.65 -5.67
CA ALA A 71 2.76 4.14 -6.99
C ALA A 71 3.32 5.57 -6.99
N ALA A 72 2.77 6.47 -6.16
CA ALA A 72 3.24 7.85 -6.06
C ALA A 72 4.56 7.97 -5.29
N GLY A 73 4.83 7.07 -4.33
CA GLY A 73 6.03 7.09 -3.50
C GLY A 73 7.27 6.48 -4.20
N LEU A 74 7.08 5.49 -5.08
CA LEU A 74 8.20 4.81 -5.73
C LEU A 74 9.13 5.77 -6.52
N PRO A 75 8.64 6.73 -7.32
CA PRO A 75 9.50 7.71 -7.98
C PRO A 75 10.33 8.55 -7.00
N ILE A 76 9.77 8.90 -5.84
CA ILE A 76 10.48 9.65 -4.80
C ILE A 76 11.59 8.78 -4.19
N ILE A 77 11.28 7.52 -3.86
CA ILE A 77 12.23 6.56 -3.29
C ILE A 77 13.44 6.38 -4.23
N HIS A 78 13.20 6.27 -5.54
CA HIS A 78 14.23 6.00 -6.53
C HIS A 78 14.85 7.26 -7.16
N ASP A 79 14.54 8.47 -6.70
CA ASP A 79 15.11 9.70 -7.23
C ASP A 79 16.52 9.92 -6.71
N ARG A 80 17.52 9.32 -7.37
CA ARG A 80 18.95 9.44 -7.06
C ARG A 80 19.55 10.82 -7.36
N SER A 81 18.79 11.75 -7.94
CA SER A 81 19.20 13.15 -8.06
C SER A 81 19.07 13.94 -6.74
N ARG A 82 18.35 13.36 -5.76
CA ARG A 82 18.10 13.92 -4.44
C ARG A 82 18.79 13.10 -3.35
N THR A 83 19.20 13.77 -2.29
CA THR A 83 19.74 13.07 -1.09
C THR A 83 18.66 12.25 -0.40
N ILE A 84 19.06 11.26 0.40
CA ILE A 84 18.11 10.48 1.22
C ILE A 84 17.25 11.39 2.11
N ARG A 85 17.84 12.44 2.69
CA ARG A 85 17.09 13.42 3.50
C ARG A 85 16.02 14.16 2.70
N GLN A 86 16.33 14.61 1.48
CA GLN A 86 15.36 15.27 0.62
C GLN A 86 14.22 14.32 0.21
N ARG A 87 14.54 13.07 -0.12
CA ARG A 87 13.53 12.04 -0.43
C ARG A 87 12.64 11.74 0.78
N LEU A 88 13.19 11.74 2.00
CA LEU A 88 12.41 11.60 3.24
C LEU A 88 11.45 12.78 3.44
N ASP A 89 11.88 14.00 3.13
CA ASP A 89 11.03 15.20 3.20
C ASP A 89 9.89 15.14 2.18
N ASP A 90 10.17 14.70 0.96
CA ASP A 90 9.18 14.53 -0.09
C ASP A 90 8.17 13.42 0.25
N MET A 91 8.63 12.30 0.82
CA MET A 91 7.73 11.23 1.31
C MET A 91 6.83 11.70 2.44
N ALA A 92 7.35 12.50 3.36
CA ALA A 92 6.54 13.11 4.43
C ALA A 92 5.45 14.04 3.87
N ALA A 93 5.78 14.86 2.88
CA ALA A 93 4.81 15.71 2.19
C ALA A 93 3.74 14.88 1.45
N LEU A 94 4.15 13.84 0.72
CA LEU A 94 3.23 12.94 0.03
C LEU A 94 2.27 12.25 1.02
N THR A 95 2.75 11.82 2.19
CA THR A 95 1.92 11.19 3.22
C THR A 95 0.82 12.14 3.70
N LEU A 96 1.15 13.42 3.96
CA LEU A 96 0.17 14.43 4.37
C LEU A 96 -0.89 14.69 3.29
N GLU A 97 -0.50 14.65 2.01
CA GLU A 97 -1.41 14.88 0.89
C GLU A 97 -2.36 13.70 0.65
N THR A 98 -1.87 12.47 0.81
CA THR A 98 -2.56 11.28 0.30
C THR A 98 -3.36 10.52 1.35
N GLU A 99 -3.08 10.65 2.65
CA GLU A 99 -3.67 9.80 3.68
C GLU A 99 -5.21 9.84 3.68
N GLN A 100 -5.82 11.01 3.52
CA GLN A 100 -7.28 11.16 3.51
C GLN A 100 -7.92 10.95 2.14
N ASN A 101 -7.13 10.95 1.07
CA ASN A 101 -7.60 10.90 -0.32
C ASN A 101 -7.47 9.52 -0.96
N ALA A 102 -6.98 8.52 -0.22
CA ALA A 102 -6.84 7.16 -0.74
C ALA A 102 -8.21 6.56 -1.11
N ARG A 103 -8.29 5.93 -2.30
CA ARG A 103 -9.54 5.47 -2.95
C ARG A 103 -10.47 4.67 -2.02
N TYR A 104 -9.94 3.84 -1.15
CA TYR A 104 -10.72 3.00 -0.24
C TYR A 104 -10.48 3.33 1.24
N HIS A 105 -10.01 4.55 1.54
CA HIS A 105 -9.71 4.97 2.90
C HIS A 105 -10.86 4.68 3.88
N ALA A 106 -12.08 5.13 3.54
CA ALA A 106 -13.25 4.93 4.39
C ALA A 106 -13.60 3.45 4.65
N PHE A 107 -13.28 2.54 3.71
CA PHE A 107 -13.48 1.10 3.91
C PHE A 107 -12.46 0.53 4.91
N TYR A 108 -11.18 0.80 4.69
CA TYR A 108 -10.11 0.25 5.53
C TYR A 108 -10.15 0.78 6.96
N HIS A 109 -10.61 2.03 7.17
CA HIS A 109 -10.70 2.67 8.49
C HIS A 109 -12.03 2.42 9.24
N ARG A 110 -12.89 1.52 8.78
CA ARG A 110 -14.06 1.07 9.55
C ARG A 110 -13.59 0.23 10.76
N PRO A 111 -14.22 0.40 11.94
CA PRO A 111 -13.85 -0.38 13.13
C PRO A 111 -13.85 -1.90 12.91
N GLU A 112 -14.81 -2.41 12.15
CA GLU A 112 -14.93 -3.83 11.80
C GLU A 112 -13.81 -4.33 10.86
N ASN A 113 -13.11 -3.45 10.18
CA ASN A 113 -12.04 -3.76 9.22
C ASN A 113 -10.63 -3.56 9.79
N GLN A 114 -10.47 -3.38 11.10
CA GLN A 114 -9.19 -3.11 11.73
C GLN A 114 -8.11 -4.15 11.36
N SER A 115 -8.43 -5.44 11.38
CA SER A 115 -7.49 -6.50 10.99
C SER A 115 -7.10 -6.47 9.51
N ILE A 116 -8.03 -6.01 8.66
CA ILE A 116 -7.79 -5.82 7.21
C ILE A 116 -6.85 -4.62 7.00
N LEU A 117 -7.03 -3.54 7.76
CA LEU A 117 -6.15 -2.37 7.73
C LEU A 117 -4.73 -2.73 8.20
N GLU A 118 -4.61 -3.52 9.27
CA GLU A 118 -3.31 -4.01 9.77
C GLU A 118 -2.60 -4.86 8.72
N GLU A 119 -3.32 -5.75 8.05
CA GLU A 119 -2.78 -6.56 6.95
C GLU A 119 -2.35 -5.68 5.76
N LEU A 120 -3.14 -4.68 5.38
CA LEU A 120 -2.80 -3.72 4.31
C LEU A 120 -1.50 -2.97 4.65
N ASN A 121 -1.41 -2.41 5.86
CA ASN A 121 -0.23 -1.66 6.30
C ASN A 121 1.03 -2.54 6.28
N TRP A 122 0.92 -3.78 6.78
CA TRP A 122 2.01 -4.74 6.72
C TRP A 122 2.45 -5.04 5.29
N ARG A 123 1.51 -5.24 4.36
CA ARG A 123 1.80 -5.51 2.94
C ARG A 123 2.42 -4.31 2.24
N ILE A 124 2.00 -3.08 2.54
CA ILE A 124 2.61 -1.86 2.04
C ILE A 124 4.08 -1.80 2.47
N CYS A 125 4.36 -2.02 3.76
CA CYS A 125 5.73 -2.03 4.27
C CYS A 125 6.57 -3.14 3.62
N ALA A 126 6.03 -4.36 3.53
CA ALA A 126 6.72 -5.48 2.89
C ALA A 126 7.02 -5.22 1.40
N TYR A 127 6.10 -4.55 0.69
CA TYR A 127 6.28 -4.16 -0.71
C TYR A 127 7.36 -3.08 -0.88
N LEU A 128 7.39 -2.07 -0.02
CA LEU A 128 8.35 -0.97 -0.10
C LEU A 128 9.75 -1.33 0.44
N THR A 129 9.85 -2.30 1.36
CA THR A 129 11.12 -2.64 2.02
C THR A 129 12.27 -2.92 1.03
N PRO A 130 12.14 -3.75 -0.01
CA PRO A 130 13.22 -4.01 -0.95
C PRO A 130 13.63 -2.75 -1.72
N HIS A 131 12.68 -1.88 -2.08
CA HIS A 131 12.97 -0.62 -2.77
C HIS A 131 13.79 0.35 -1.90
N VAL A 132 13.37 0.52 -0.63
CA VAL A 132 14.10 1.37 0.32
C VAL A 132 15.45 0.77 0.67
N ALA A 133 15.55 -0.55 0.84
CA ALA A 133 16.81 -1.23 1.13
C ALA A 133 17.85 -1.00 0.02
N GLU A 134 17.44 -1.16 -1.24
CA GLU A 134 18.33 -0.90 -2.41
C GLU A 134 18.89 0.53 -2.38
N GLU A 135 18.05 1.53 -2.10
CA GLU A 135 18.47 2.93 -2.09
C GLU A 135 19.33 3.29 -0.87
N LEU A 136 19.10 2.67 0.29
CA LEU A 136 19.98 2.82 1.45
C LEU A 136 21.35 2.16 1.23
N GLU A 137 21.37 0.98 0.59
CA GLU A 137 22.62 0.31 0.21
C GLU A 137 23.45 1.16 -0.78
N ASP A 138 22.79 1.71 -1.81
CA ASP A 138 23.43 2.60 -2.78
C ASP A 138 23.96 3.88 -2.11
N ALA A 139 23.20 4.49 -1.20
CA ALA A 139 23.62 5.67 -0.44
C ALA A 139 24.84 5.36 0.47
N CYS A 140 24.90 4.18 1.07
CA CYS A 140 26.08 3.72 1.82
C CYS A 140 27.30 3.54 0.89
N GLN A 141 27.13 2.96 -0.28
CA GLN A 141 28.21 2.80 -1.27
C GLN A 141 28.74 4.15 -1.76
N ARG A 142 27.89 5.16 -1.92
CA ARG A 142 28.30 6.54 -2.26
C ARG A 142 28.90 7.32 -1.09
N GLY A 143 28.89 6.76 0.13
CA GLY A 143 29.36 7.44 1.33
C GLY A 143 28.42 8.53 1.87
N GLU A 144 27.18 8.57 1.40
CA GLU A 144 26.14 9.48 1.90
C GLU A 144 25.63 9.05 3.28
N LEU A 145 25.56 7.73 3.52
CA LEU A 145 25.12 7.14 4.79
C LEU A 145 26.18 6.17 5.33
N ARG A 146 26.10 5.90 6.64
CA ARG A 146 26.85 4.83 7.31
C ARG A 146 25.89 3.99 8.12
N LEU A 147 25.43 2.88 7.54
CA LEU A 147 24.54 1.92 8.18
C LEU A 147 25.22 0.55 8.20
N GLU A 148 25.22 -0.10 9.34
CA GLU A 148 25.77 -1.45 9.49
C GLU A 148 24.99 -2.48 8.67
N HIS A 149 23.64 -2.35 8.65
CA HIS A 149 22.73 -3.24 7.94
C HIS A 149 21.61 -2.44 7.23
N PRO A 150 21.84 -1.89 6.01
CA PRO A 150 20.85 -1.05 5.32
C PRO A 150 19.48 -1.71 5.13
N ALA A 151 19.46 -3.01 4.79
CA ALA A 151 18.20 -3.75 4.60
C ALA A 151 17.38 -3.87 5.91
N LEU A 152 18.06 -4.07 7.06
CA LEU A 152 17.38 -4.10 8.37
C LEU A 152 16.91 -2.70 8.77
N ALA A 153 17.69 -1.65 8.46
CA ALA A 153 17.27 -0.27 8.69
C ALA A 153 16.02 0.08 7.87
N ALA A 154 15.97 -0.31 6.60
CA ALA A 154 14.78 -0.14 5.74
C ALA A 154 13.54 -0.83 6.33
N SER A 155 13.69 -2.09 6.77
CA SER A 155 12.60 -2.82 7.40
C SER A 155 12.13 -2.15 8.70
N TYR A 156 13.05 -1.75 9.57
CA TYR A 156 12.75 -1.07 10.82
C TYR A 156 12.01 0.27 10.59
N LEU A 157 12.50 1.10 9.66
CA LEU A 157 11.88 2.39 9.32
C LEU A 157 10.45 2.23 8.81
N LEU A 158 10.23 1.29 7.90
CA LEU A 158 8.92 1.08 7.30
C LEU A 158 7.92 0.43 8.27
N HIS A 159 8.29 -0.61 8.99
CA HIS A 159 7.38 -1.27 9.93
C HIS A 159 7.18 -0.46 11.21
N GLY A 160 8.20 0.27 11.68
CA GLY A 160 8.11 1.14 12.85
C GLY A 160 7.13 2.31 12.67
N GLN A 161 6.94 2.80 11.43
CA GLN A 161 5.98 3.87 11.15
C GLN A 161 4.51 3.45 11.35
N ILE A 162 4.17 2.15 11.25
CA ILE A 162 2.79 1.67 11.39
C ILE A 162 2.20 2.12 12.74
N GLY A 163 2.92 1.88 13.83
CA GLY A 163 2.46 2.29 15.16
C GLY A 163 2.31 3.81 15.31
N LEU A 164 3.22 4.56 14.71
CA LEU A 164 3.22 6.02 14.79
C LEU A 164 2.10 6.64 13.93
N LEU A 165 1.90 6.15 12.72
CA LEU A 165 0.83 6.63 11.84
C LEU A 165 -0.55 6.15 12.30
N GLY A 166 -0.65 5.02 13.01
CA GLY A 166 -1.89 4.49 13.58
C GLY A 166 -2.35 5.18 14.87
N GLU A 167 -1.55 6.07 15.48
CA GLU A 167 -1.91 6.77 16.73
C GLU A 167 -2.81 7.98 16.46
N HIS A 168 -4.10 7.74 16.30
CA HIS A 168 -5.08 8.77 15.92
C HIS A 168 -5.37 9.82 17.00
N ALA A 169 -4.92 9.63 18.26
CA ALA A 169 -5.01 10.66 19.29
C ALA A 169 -4.05 11.84 19.05
N VAL A 170 -3.04 11.66 18.20
CA VAL A 170 -2.06 12.69 17.80
C VAL A 170 -2.40 13.18 16.39
N PRO A 171 -2.42 14.50 16.12
CA PRO A 171 -2.65 15.07 14.80
C PRO A 171 -1.70 14.47 13.74
N LEU A 172 -2.18 14.29 12.51
CA LEU A 172 -1.40 13.68 11.42
C LEU A 172 -0.09 14.42 11.16
N GLU A 173 -0.13 15.75 11.12
CA GLU A 173 1.04 16.60 10.87
C GLU A 173 2.13 16.37 11.93
N GLU A 174 1.73 16.18 13.19
CA GLU A 174 2.66 15.90 14.28
C GLU A 174 3.24 14.48 14.16
N ARG A 175 2.42 13.48 13.81
CA ARG A 175 2.86 12.10 13.57
C ARG A 175 3.87 12.04 12.43
N VAL A 176 3.61 12.70 11.31
CA VAL A 176 4.51 12.77 10.16
C VAL A 176 5.81 13.51 10.51
N ALA A 177 5.73 14.61 11.28
CA ALA A 177 6.92 15.32 11.74
C ALA A 177 7.79 14.47 12.69
N LEU A 178 7.17 13.64 13.55
CA LEU A 178 7.88 12.68 14.41
C LEU A 178 8.53 11.58 13.60
N LEU A 179 7.82 11.00 12.63
CA LEU A 179 8.34 9.99 11.73
C LEU A 179 9.59 10.49 11.00
N ARG A 180 9.50 11.67 10.37
CA ARG A 180 10.62 12.30 9.69
C ARG A 180 11.83 12.51 10.63
N ARG A 181 11.60 12.96 11.86
CA ARG A 181 12.64 13.20 12.86
C ARG A 181 13.32 11.91 13.29
N TYR A 182 12.56 10.85 13.56
CA TYR A 182 13.11 9.55 13.98
C TYR A 182 13.85 8.87 12.83
N ALA A 183 13.27 8.87 11.64
CA ALA A 183 13.95 8.35 10.45
C ALA A 183 15.26 9.12 10.17
N GLY A 184 15.23 10.45 10.26
CA GLY A 184 16.43 11.28 10.11
C GLY A 184 17.55 10.91 11.09
N ARG A 185 17.23 10.65 12.36
CA ARG A 185 18.22 10.24 13.38
C ARG A 185 18.82 8.87 13.12
N ILE A 186 18.02 7.92 12.60
CA ILE A 186 18.49 6.58 12.25
C ILE A 186 19.41 6.65 11.02
N LEU A 187 19.12 7.55 10.10
CA LEU A 187 19.85 7.74 8.84
C LEU A 187 20.99 8.77 8.95
N GLU A 188 21.19 9.42 10.13
CA GLU A 188 22.36 10.30 10.36
C GLU A 188 23.63 9.46 10.41
N PRO A 189 24.70 9.88 9.73
CA PRO A 189 26.00 9.22 9.88
C PRO A 189 26.47 9.39 11.33
N GLU A 190 26.87 8.30 11.98
CA GLU A 190 27.59 8.35 13.25
C GLU A 190 28.93 9.09 13.04
N TYR A 191 29.14 10.16 13.80
CA TYR A 191 30.40 10.89 13.85
C TYR A 191 31.39 10.22 14.76
#